data_0be8b2f2c856027d1d1e5b8242e93ae1
#
_entry.id   0be8b2f2c856027d1d1e5b8242e93ae1
#
_cell.length_a   1.000
_cell.length_b   1.000
_cell.length_c   1.000
_cell.angle_alpha   90.00
_cell.angle_beta   90.00
_cell.angle_gamma   90.00
#
_symmetry.space_group_name_H-M   'P 1'
#
loop_
_entity.id
_entity.type
_entity.pdbx_description
1 polymer ?
#
loop_
_entity_poly.entity_id
_entity_poly.type
_entity_poly.pdbx_seq_one_letter_code
_entity_poly.pdbx_strand_id
1 'polypeptide(L)'
;DALRRASAKQITAVMPYFGYARQDRKHIGRVPISAKLVANLIRVAGANRVLTLDLHAGQIQGFFDIPVDNLRADPILAKTFEPFKNDPSVVVTAPDIGGMKRARQVA
;
A
#
# COMPACT_ATOMS: atom_id res chain seq x y z
N ASP A 1 2.95 3.86 -20.43
CA ASP A 1 3.61 4.35 -21.66
C ASP A 1 2.61 4.66 -22.76
N ALA A 2 1.71 3.75 -23.12
CA ALA A 2 0.72 3.95 -24.19
C ALA A 2 -0.14 5.22 -23.97
N LEU A 3 -0.68 5.42 -22.77
CA LEU A 3 -1.46 6.62 -22.43
C LEU A 3 -0.66 7.90 -22.57
N ARG A 4 0.62 7.88 -22.20
CA ARG A 4 1.52 9.03 -22.38
C ARG A 4 1.72 9.34 -23.85
N ARG A 5 1.93 8.34 -24.70
CA ARG A 5 2.04 8.50 -26.16
C ARG A 5 0.75 8.98 -26.81
N ALA A 6 -0.40 8.60 -26.23
CA ALA A 6 -1.72 9.09 -26.62
C ALA A 6 -2.03 10.50 -26.07
N SER A 7 -1.05 11.21 -25.53
CA SER A 7 -1.18 12.59 -25.01
C SER A 7 -2.18 12.73 -23.85
N ALA A 8 -2.32 11.69 -23.02
CA ALA A 8 -3.13 11.80 -21.81
C ALA A 8 -2.58 12.92 -20.90
N LYS A 9 -3.46 13.84 -20.50
CA LYS A 9 -3.11 15.01 -19.67
C LYS A 9 -2.63 14.59 -18.27
N GLN A 10 -3.22 13.54 -17.73
CA GLN A 10 -2.90 13.00 -16.40
C GLN A 10 -3.06 11.47 -16.40
N ILE A 11 -2.11 10.80 -15.76
CA ILE A 11 -2.08 9.35 -15.65
C ILE A 11 -1.96 9.00 -14.17
N THR A 12 -2.99 8.41 -13.60
CA THR A 12 -2.97 7.86 -12.24
C THR A 12 -2.83 6.35 -12.31
N ALA A 13 -1.77 5.82 -11.73
CA ALA A 13 -1.58 4.39 -11.58
C ALA A 13 -2.36 3.90 -10.35
N VAL A 14 -3.45 3.19 -10.58
CA VAL A 14 -4.27 2.58 -9.52
C VAL A 14 -3.78 1.17 -9.29
N MET A 15 -3.19 0.93 -8.12
CA MET A 15 -2.56 -0.34 -7.77
C MET A 15 -3.06 -0.81 -6.39
N PRO A 16 -4.16 -1.57 -6.33
CA PRO A 16 -4.66 -2.12 -5.06
C PRO A 16 -3.63 -2.97 -4.33
N TYR A 17 -2.71 -3.57 -5.07
CA TYR A 17 -1.55 -4.27 -4.53
C TYR A 17 -0.26 -3.72 -5.16
N PHE A 18 0.61 -3.11 -4.33
CA PHE A 18 1.92 -2.65 -4.76
C PHE A 18 2.93 -3.79 -4.63
N GLY A 19 3.25 -4.44 -5.74
CA GLY A 19 4.23 -5.52 -5.80
C GLY A 19 5.62 -5.04 -5.34
N TYR A 20 6.40 -5.94 -4.76
CA TYR A 20 7.72 -5.68 -4.17
C TYR A 20 7.74 -4.76 -2.95
N ALA A 21 6.60 -4.34 -2.41
CA ALA A 21 6.51 -3.46 -1.25
C ALA A 21 7.27 -4.00 -0.01
N ARG A 22 7.37 -5.32 0.14
CA ARG A 22 8.10 -5.95 1.25
C ARG A 22 9.61 -5.77 1.16
N GLN A 23 10.14 -5.41 -0.03
CA GLN A 23 11.56 -5.12 -0.24
C GLN A 23 11.79 -3.61 -0.18
N ASP A 24 11.49 -3.02 0.98
CA ASP A 24 11.57 -1.58 1.26
C ASP A 24 12.90 -1.13 1.86
N ARG A 25 13.76 -2.07 2.22
CA ARG A 25 15.06 -1.83 2.85
C ARG A 25 16.05 -2.94 2.57
N LYS A 26 17.32 -2.66 2.76
CA LYS A 26 18.37 -3.68 2.78
C LYS A 26 18.42 -4.33 4.16
N HIS A 27 18.32 -5.63 4.22
CA HIS A 27 18.49 -6.43 5.43
C HIS A 27 19.86 -7.16 5.46
N ILE A 28 20.49 -7.28 4.29
CA ILE A 28 21.86 -7.79 4.10
C ILE A 28 22.56 -6.99 3.00
N GLY A 29 23.87 -7.20 2.83
CA GLY A 29 24.64 -6.59 1.73
C GLY A 29 24.20 -7.12 0.35
N ARG A 30 24.37 -6.28 -0.68
CA ARG A 30 24.17 -6.62 -2.10
C ARG A 30 22.73 -7.05 -2.47
N VAL A 31 21.72 -6.65 -1.70
CA VAL A 31 20.30 -6.81 -2.06
C VAL A 31 19.72 -5.48 -2.56
N PRO A 32 18.73 -5.53 -3.47
CA PRO A 32 18.06 -4.34 -3.98
C PRO A 32 17.08 -3.75 -2.96
N ILE A 33 16.64 -2.52 -3.17
CA ILE A 33 15.41 -1.97 -2.61
C ILE A 33 14.38 -1.95 -3.74
N SER A 34 13.76 -3.10 -3.99
CA SER A 34 12.89 -3.29 -5.16
C SER A 34 11.67 -2.39 -5.14
N ALA A 35 11.16 -2.03 -3.96
CA ALA A 35 10.07 -1.07 -3.82
C ALA A 35 10.44 0.30 -4.43
N LYS A 36 11.67 0.80 -4.20
CA LYS A 36 12.16 2.05 -4.80
C LYS A 36 12.37 1.92 -6.30
N LEU A 37 12.94 0.80 -6.76
CA LEU A 37 13.12 0.54 -8.17
C LEU A 37 11.77 0.58 -8.92
N VAL A 38 10.76 -0.12 -8.42
CA VAL A 38 9.43 -0.17 -9.04
C VAL A 38 8.76 1.20 -9.01
N ALA A 39 8.88 1.96 -7.93
CA ALA A 39 8.39 3.33 -7.84
C ALA A 39 9.01 4.22 -8.96
N ASN A 40 10.31 4.11 -9.20
CA ASN A 40 10.99 4.84 -10.27
C ASN A 40 10.50 4.41 -11.65
N LEU A 41 10.30 3.10 -11.89
CA LEU A 41 9.80 2.58 -13.16
C LEU A 41 8.39 3.09 -13.48
N ILE A 42 7.50 3.14 -12.50
CA ILE A 42 6.14 3.67 -12.65
C ILE A 42 6.17 5.13 -13.06
N ARG A 43 7.01 5.94 -12.40
CA ARG A 43 7.20 7.35 -12.75
C ARG A 43 7.76 7.51 -14.17
N VAL A 44 8.82 6.78 -14.51
CA VAL A 44 9.45 6.84 -15.84
C VAL A 44 8.48 6.39 -16.94
N ALA A 45 7.63 5.40 -16.66
CA ALA A 45 6.58 4.97 -17.57
C ALA A 45 5.51 6.05 -17.84
N GLY A 46 5.47 7.13 -17.03
CA GLY A 46 4.64 8.30 -17.29
C GLY A 46 3.51 8.53 -16.32
N ALA A 47 3.45 7.80 -15.21
CA ALA A 47 2.47 8.10 -14.17
C ALA A 47 2.77 9.45 -13.49
N ASN A 48 1.71 10.23 -13.25
CA ASN A 48 1.76 11.52 -12.55
C ASN A 48 1.27 11.41 -11.10
N ARG A 49 0.60 10.33 -10.77
CA ARG A 49 0.04 10.03 -9.45
C ARG A 49 -0.07 8.52 -9.25
N VAL A 50 0.02 8.08 -8.03
CA VAL A 50 -0.20 6.68 -7.62
C VAL A 50 -1.34 6.65 -6.60
N LEU A 51 -2.24 5.68 -6.77
CA LEU A 51 -3.24 5.32 -5.77
C LEU A 51 -3.02 3.85 -5.41
N THR A 52 -2.84 3.57 -4.14
CA THR A 52 -2.58 2.21 -3.65
C THR A 52 -3.37 1.95 -2.36
N LEU A 53 -3.42 0.71 -1.94
CA LEU A 53 -4.13 0.27 -0.75
C LEU A 53 -3.17 -0.46 0.19
N ASP A 54 -3.17 -0.09 1.47
CA ASP A 54 -2.44 -0.76 2.55
C ASP A 54 -0.99 -1.11 2.18
N LEU A 55 -0.18 -0.12 1.87
CA LEU A 55 1.25 -0.34 1.66
C LEU A 55 1.86 -1.12 2.84
N HIS A 56 2.77 -2.02 2.53
CA HIS A 56 3.51 -2.81 3.53
C HIS A 56 4.11 -1.95 4.65
N ALA A 57 4.61 -0.79 4.29
CA ALA A 57 5.13 0.21 5.24
C ALA A 57 4.83 1.62 4.73
N GLY A 58 4.41 2.53 5.61
CA GLY A 58 3.99 3.88 5.25
C GLY A 58 5.08 4.71 4.59
N GLN A 59 6.34 4.49 4.97
CA GLN A 59 7.50 5.19 4.39
C GLN A 59 7.73 4.91 2.90
N ILE A 60 7.15 3.85 2.32
CA ILE A 60 7.22 3.55 0.88
C ILE A 60 6.64 4.70 0.05
N GLN A 61 5.69 5.47 0.58
CA GLN A 61 5.19 6.69 -0.08
C GLN A 61 6.31 7.64 -0.43
N GLY A 62 7.34 7.76 0.40
CA GLY A 62 8.52 8.58 0.17
C GLY A 62 9.48 8.05 -0.92
N PHE A 63 9.23 6.86 -1.46
CA PHE A 63 10.02 6.34 -2.58
C PHE A 63 9.58 6.89 -3.94
N PHE A 64 8.40 7.47 -3.99
CA PHE A 64 7.87 8.08 -5.20
C PHE A 64 8.20 9.58 -5.24
N ASP A 65 8.62 10.06 -6.41
CA ASP A 65 8.80 11.49 -6.69
C ASP A 65 7.52 12.11 -7.28
N ILE A 66 6.38 11.43 -7.13
CA ILE A 66 5.05 11.86 -7.55
C ILE A 66 4.05 11.62 -6.40
N PRO A 67 2.93 12.34 -6.36
CA PRO A 67 1.92 12.15 -5.31
C PRO A 67 1.45 10.70 -5.19
N VAL A 68 1.31 10.24 -3.94
CA VAL A 68 0.82 8.90 -3.60
C VAL A 68 -0.35 9.01 -2.63
N ASP A 69 -1.46 8.40 -2.99
CA ASP A 69 -2.60 8.17 -2.10
C ASP A 69 -2.54 6.72 -1.60
N ASN A 70 -2.14 6.55 -0.36
CA ASN A 70 -2.16 5.25 0.30
C ASN A 70 -3.46 5.10 1.09
N LEU A 71 -4.46 4.50 0.46
CA LEU A 71 -5.74 4.23 1.08
C LEU A 71 -5.62 3.09 2.10
N ARG A 72 -6.58 3.02 3.01
CA ARG A 72 -6.63 2.01 4.06
C ARG A 72 -7.93 1.22 3.97
N ALA A 73 -7.83 -0.09 4.12
CA ALA A 73 -8.98 -1.00 4.12
C ALA A 73 -9.62 -1.16 5.51
N ASP A 74 -8.90 -0.81 6.59
CA ASP A 74 -9.39 -1.00 7.95
C ASP A 74 -10.75 -0.34 8.25
N PRO A 75 -11.11 0.86 7.74
CA PRO A 75 -12.44 1.40 7.99
C PRO A 75 -13.57 0.58 7.34
N ILE A 76 -13.29 -0.01 6.17
CA ILE A 76 -14.26 -0.87 5.47
C ILE A 76 -14.40 -2.20 6.22
N LEU A 77 -13.29 -2.77 6.66
CA LEU A 77 -13.28 -4.01 7.45
C LEU A 77 -14.00 -3.81 8.79
N ALA A 78 -13.69 -2.73 9.52
CA ALA A 78 -14.36 -2.41 10.79
C ALA A 78 -15.87 -2.32 10.61
N LYS A 79 -16.35 -1.62 9.56
CA LYS A 79 -17.78 -1.56 9.25
C LYS A 79 -18.41 -2.91 8.97
N THR A 80 -17.69 -3.83 8.34
CA THR A 80 -18.18 -5.19 8.06
C THR A 80 -18.34 -6.00 9.35
N PHE A 81 -17.51 -5.74 10.37
CA PHE A 81 -17.55 -6.42 11.67
C PHE A 81 -18.38 -5.68 12.73
N GLU A 82 -18.95 -4.53 12.40
CA GLU A 82 -19.80 -3.76 13.34
C GLU A 82 -20.91 -4.56 14.03
N PRO A 83 -21.59 -5.54 13.38
CA PRO A 83 -22.58 -6.38 14.04
C PRO A 83 -22.04 -7.17 15.24
N PHE A 84 -20.73 -7.41 15.31
CA PHE A 84 -20.07 -8.17 16.37
C PHE A 84 -19.43 -7.29 17.46
N LYS A 85 -19.52 -5.97 17.34
CA LYS A 85 -18.81 -5.00 18.19
C LYS A 85 -19.04 -5.17 19.69
N ASN A 86 -20.23 -5.64 20.09
CA ASN A 86 -20.61 -5.80 21.50
C ASN A 86 -20.75 -7.29 21.89
N ASP A 87 -20.28 -8.21 21.08
CA ASP A 87 -20.33 -9.64 21.37
C ASP A 87 -19.06 -10.04 22.15
N PRO A 88 -19.20 -10.39 23.46
CA PRO A 88 -18.05 -10.76 24.29
C PRO A 88 -17.39 -12.08 23.88
N SER A 89 -18.03 -12.87 23.02
CA SER A 89 -17.47 -14.12 22.49
C SER A 89 -16.56 -13.89 21.27
N VAL A 90 -16.56 -12.68 20.69
CA VAL A 90 -15.79 -12.35 19.50
C VAL A 90 -14.48 -11.66 19.88
N VAL A 91 -13.39 -12.16 19.34
CA VAL A 91 -12.04 -11.61 19.57
C VAL A 91 -11.35 -11.35 18.23
N VAL A 92 -10.82 -10.15 18.07
CA VAL A 92 -9.97 -9.82 16.91
C VAL A 92 -8.55 -10.25 17.19
N THR A 93 -8.01 -11.12 16.36
CA THR A 93 -6.64 -11.64 16.50
C THR A 93 -5.79 -11.30 15.29
N ALA A 94 -4.49 -11.19 15.51
CA ALA A 94 -3.50 -11.05 14.45
C ALA A 94 -2.75 -12.39 14.26
N PRO A 95 -2.47 -12.81 13.02
CA PRO A 95 -1.72 -14.06 12.75
C PRO A 95 -0.25 -13.96 13.17
N ASP A 96 0.29 -12.74 13.23
CA ASP A 96 1.67 -12.45 13.62
C ASP A 96 1.79 -11.04 14.23
N ILE A 97 2.98 -10.71 14.72
CA ILE A 97 3.27 -9.40 15.34
C ILE A 97 3.05 -8.25 14.35
N GLY A 98 3.34 -8.45 13.06
CA GLY A 98 3.15 -7.44 12.02
C GLY A 98 1.68 -7.04 11.82
N GLY A 99 0.75 -7.95 12.09
CA GLY A 99 -0.69 -7.71 12.00
C GLY A 99 -1.32 -7.02 13.23
N MET A 100 -0.62 -6.94 14.37
CA MET A 100 -1.19 -6.45 15.64
C MET A 100 -1.75 -5.03 15.55
N LYS A 101 -1.06 -4.13 14.85
CA LYS A 101 -1.54 -2.75 14.69
C LYS A 101 -2.88 -2.71 13.94
N ARG A 102 -3.01 -3.52 12.89
CA ARG A 102 -4.25 -3.62 12.10
C ARG A 102 -5.37 -4.26 12.92
N ALA A 103 -5.08 -5.34 13.64
CA ALA A 103 -6.05 -5.99 14.52
C ALA A 103 -6.64 -5.00 15.54
N ARG A 104 -5.80 -4.19 16.19
CA ARG A 104 -6.22 -3.13 17.13
C ARG A 104 -7.07 -2.03 16.50
N GLN A 105 -6.91 -1.77 15.20
CA GLN A 105 -7.68 -0.73 14.49
C GLN A 105 -9.06 -1.23 14.08
N VAL A 106 -9.23 -2.55 13.97
CA VAL A 106 -10.51 -3.19 13.66
C VAL A 106 -11.30 -3.50 14.93
N ALA A 107 -10.62 -3.82 16.05
CA ALA A 107 -11.22 -4.03 17.36
C ALA A 107 -11.76 -2.73 17.97
#